data_977f0b4486d17450a40e5b4203490ad5
#
_entry.id   977f0b4486d17450a40e5b4203490ad5
#
_cell.length_a   1.000
_cell.length_b   1.000
_cell.length_c   1.000
_cell.angle_alpha   90.00
_cell.angle_beta   90.00
_cell.angle_gamma   90.00
#
_symmetry.space_group_name_H-M   'P 1'
#
loop_
_entity.id
_entity.type
_entity.pdbx_description
1 polymer ?
#
loop_
_entity_poly.entity_id
_entity_poly.type
_entity_poly.pdbx_seq_one_letter_code
_entity_poly.pdbx_strand_id
1 'polypeptide(L)'
;MTTDTQPLAVVFSEGSTASTDYFLFPHLERLGYRTTLVDSRVVPSEHFPVEGCRLVVISRYVSTQWLWVMEQLRRQGTMLVYFMDDDLFDLRALEGLPWGYRWKIFNRAYIHRKQLLKLCSEFWVSTAHLADKYAGFHPVLLNPNASRITLASHDGVSVCYHGTPNHRAEIEWLVPIIETVQARADNVHFELFGAPAMNAILKRLPRVSVLQSMTWSNYCTFTSGQQRDLALAPLLPSVFNAGRGATKFYDYARMGAVGLYSNRSPYRGFIHDGVDGVLLDNDPGRWVDTILNLVTDHAKRKRMAAQVRRRVELLNGKADSADTPSQDYA
;
A
#
# COMPACT_ATOMS: atom_id res chain seq x y z
N MET A 1 -37.50 5.47 10.33
CA MET A 1 -36.31 4.73 10.80
C MET A 1 -36.46 3.31 10.29
N THR A 2 -35.94 3.01 9.14
CA THR A 2 -35.84 1.65 8.60
C THR A 2 -34.72 0.96 9.36
N THR A 3 -35.07 0.09 10.30
CA THR A 3 -34.11 -0.83 10.94
C THR A 3 -33.44 -1.63 9.84
N ASP A 4 -32.13 -1.53 9.76
CA ASP A 4 -31.27 -2.29 8.85
C ASP A 4 -31.48 -3.78 9.15
N THR A 5 -32.34 -4.44 8.35
CA THR A 5 -32.84 -5.80 8.60
C THR A 5 -31.90 -6.89 8.07
N GLN A 6 -30.75 -6.50 7.50
CA GLN A 6 -29.82 -7.48 6.95
C GLN A 6 -29.14 -8.30 8.05
N PRO A 7 -29.13 -9.63 7.95
CA PRO A 7 -28.47 -10.48 8.94
C PRO A 7 -26.96 -10.23 8.94
N LEU A 8 -26.34 -10.31 10.12
CA LEU A 8 -24.90 -10.12 10.29
C LEU A 8 -24.14 -11.42 9.99
N ALA A 9 -23.12 -11.32 9.14
CA ALA A 9 -22.07 -12.33 8.98
C ALA A 9 -20.74 -11.80 9.52
N VAL A 10 -20.08 -12.60 10.34
CA VAL A 10 -18.75 -12.31 10.87
C VAL A 10 -17.70 -13.08 10.08
N VAL A 11 -16.74 -12.38 9.50
CA VAL A 11 -15.53 -12.98 8.93
C VAL A 11 -14.44 -12.99 9.99
N PHE A 12 -14.06 -14.18 10.43
CA PHE A 12 -13.05 -14.41 11.43
C PHE A 12 -11.73 -14.74 10.75
N SER A 13 -10.77 -13.80 10.73
CA SER A 13 -9.50 -13.88 9.99
C SER A 13 -8.39 -13.13 10.70
N GLU A 14 -7.13 -13.38 10.34
CA GLU A 14 -5.96 -12.61 10.82
C GLU A 14 -5.85 -11.24 10.12
N GLY A 15 -6.89 -10.42 10.22
CA GLY A 15 -7.03 -9.14 9.54
C GLY A 15 -7.59 -9.28 8.11
N SER A 16 -7.67 -8.15 7.39
CA SER A 16 -8.06 -8.13 5.98
C SER A 16 -6.93 -8.71 5.12
N THR A 17 -7.30 -9.54 4.15
CA THR A 17 -6.39 -10.24 3.23
C THR A 17 -7.02 -10.31 1.84
N ALA A 18 -6.24 -10.66 0.81
CA ALA A 18 -6.76 -10.93 -0.53
C ALA A 18 -7.91 -11.95 -0.49
N SER A 19 -7.82 -12.93 0.39
CA SER A 19 -8.85 -13.98 0.52
C SER A 19 -10.17 -13.45 1.09
N THR A 20 -10.10 -12.54 2.08
CA THR A 20 -11.30 -11.89 2.60
C THR A 20 -11.95 -10.99 1.56
N ASP A 21 -11.14 -10.20 0.83
CA ASP A 21 -11.62 -9.15 -0.06
C ASP A 21 -12.10 -9.69 -1.40
N TYR A 22 -11.52 -10.78 -1.90
CA TYR A 22 -11.90 -11.34 -3.21
C TYR A 22 -12.89 -12.50 -3.10
N PHE A 23 -12.90 -13.24 -2.02
CA PHE A 23 -13.78 -14.39 -1.89
C PHE A 23 -14.91 -14.19 -0.87
N LEU A 24 -14.58 -13.79 0.38
CA LEU A 24 -15.54 -13.87 1.46
C LEU A 24 -16.53 -12.71 1.47
N PHE A 25 -16.05 -11.46 1.50
CA PHE A 25 -16.95 -10.31 1.57
C PHE A 25 -17.88 -10.21 0.37
N PRO A 26 -17.41 -10.33 -0.90
CA PRO A 26 -18.30 -10.26 -2.05
C PRO A 26 -19.31 -11.42 -2.09
N HIS A 27 -18.93 -12.61 -1.61
CA HIS A 27 -19.83 -13.74 -1.55
C HIS A 27 -20.94 -13.52 -0.51
N LEU A 28 -20.59 -13.08 0.69
CA LEU A 28 -21.52 -12.81 1.79
C LEU A 28 -22.46 -11.64 1.45
N GLU A 29 -21.98 -10.59 0.81
CA GLU A 29 -22.81 -9.48 0.34
C GLU A 29 -23.84 -9.94 -0.70
N ARG A 30 -23.43 -10.80 -1.64
CA ARG A 30 -24.34 -11.39 -2.62
C ARG A 30 -25.42 -12.26 -1.97
N LEU A 31 -25.12 -12.88 -0.83
CA LEU A 31 -26.07 -13.62 -0.02
C LEU A 31 -26.96 -12.72 0.86
N GLY A 32 -26.79 -11.41 0.81
CA GLY A 32 -27.59 -10.43 1.54
C GLY A 32 -27.16 -10.21 2.98
N TYR A 33 -25.93 -10.59 3.37
CA TYR A 33 -25.41 -10.34 4.69
C TYR A 33 -24.73 -8.97 4.80
N ARG A 34 -24.95 -8.29 5.92
CA ARG A 34 -24.02 -7.26 6.39
C ARG A 34 -22.79 -7.94 6.99
N THR A 35 -21.60 -7.49 6.65
CA THR A 35 -20.35 -8.15 7.04
C THR A 35 -19.53 -7.35 8.04
N THR A 36 -18.85 -8.02 8.96
CA THR A 36 -17.83 -7.45 9.83
C THR A 36 -16.64 -8.39 9.96
N LEU A 37 -15.45 -7.83 10.22
CA LEU A 37 -14.21 -8.59 10.42
C LEU A 37 -13.87 -8.68 11.90
N VAL A 38 -13.52 -9.86 12.35
CA VAL A 38 -12.93 -10.09 13.68
C VAL A 38 -11.53 -10.65 13.51
N ASP A 39 -10.56 -9.98 14.12
CA ASP A 39 -9.16 -10.40 14.05
C ASP A 39 -8.94 -11.61 14.97
N SER A 40 -8.61 -12.75 14.38
CA SER A 40 -8.36 -14.01 15.07
C SER A 40 -7.10 -14.02 15.96
N ARG A 41 -6.24 -13.00 15.85
CA ARG A 41 -5.05 -12.84 16.69
C ARG A 41 -5.34 -12.24 18.04
N VAL A 42 -6.47 -11.53 18.16
CA VAL A 42 -6.90 -10.94 19.41
C VAL A 42 -7.48 -12.04 20.30
N VAL A 43 -7.23 -11.96 21.61
CA VAL A 43 -7.81 -12.87 22.57
C VAL A 43 -9.34 -12.64 22.63
N PRO A 44 -10.17 -13.69 22.70
CA PRO A 44 -11.61 -13.51 22.84
C PRO A 44 -11.92 -12.62 24.05
N SER A 45 -12.64 -11.53 23.80
CA SER A 45 -13.20 -10.69 24.86
C SER A 45 -14.69 -11.03 25.06
N GLU A 46 -15.27 -10.62 26.17
CA GLU A 46 -16.71 -10.79 26.44
C GLU A 46 -17.61 -10.07 25.42
N HIS A 47 -17.03 -9.19 24.61
CA HIS A 47 -17.73 -8.37 23.61
C HIS A 47 -17.48 -8.84 22.17
N PHE A 48 -17.47 -10.16 21.94
CA PHE A 48 -17.60 -10.64 20.57
C PHE A 48 -18.94 -10.17 19.99
N PRO A 49 -19.01 -9.63 18.76
CA PRO A 49 -20.26 -9.13 18.18
C PRO A 49 -21.20 -10.28 17.87
N VAL A 50 -21.90 -10.76 18.90
CA VAL A 50 -22.80 -11.93 18.84
C VAL A 50 -24.20 -11.52 18.50
N GLU A 51 -24.59 -10.29 18.88
CA GLU A 51 -25.97 -9.84 18.71
C GLU A 51 -26.33 -9.71 17.22
N GLY A 52 -27.31 -10.51 16.80
CA GLY A 52 -27.71 -10.56 15.39
C GLY A 52 -26.80 -11.37 14.47
N CYS A 53 -25.73 -12.00 14.97
CA CYS A 53 -24.83 -12.82 14.15
C CYS A 53 -25.52 -14.12 13.73
N ARG A 54 -25.74 -14.28 12.43
CA ARG A 54 -26.35 -15.48 11.83
C ARG A 54 -25.33 -16.45 11.25
N LEU A 55 -24.16 -15.91 10.85
CA LEU A 55 -23.13 -16.66 10.15
C LEU A 55 -21.75 -16.22 10.63
N VAL A 56 -20.86 -17.17 10.90
CA VAL A 56 -19.42 -16.93 11.09
C VAL A 56 -18.64 -17.74 10.06
N VAL A 57 -17.81 -17.07 9.31
CA VAL A 57 -16.84 -17.69 8.39
C VAL A 57 -15.46 -17.69 9.03
N ILE A 58 -14.96 -18.86 9.39
CA ILE A 58 -13.60 -19.06 9.92
C ILE A 58 -12.65 -19.18 8.74
N SER A 59 -11.79 -18.17 8.55
CA SER A 59 -10.82 -18.15 7.46
C SER A 59 -9.46 -18.66 7.95
N ARG A 60 -9.03 -19.80 7.43
CA ARG A 60 -7.72 -20.44 7.62
C ARG A 60 -7.43 -20.89 9.05
N TYR A 61 -7.30 -19.95 9.99
CA TYR A 61 -6.66 -20.15 11.29
C TYR A 61 -7.61 -19.94 12.45
N VAL A 62 -7.46 -20.79 13.47
CA VAL A 62 -8.21 -20.69 14.71
C VAL A 62 -7.30 -21.09 15.88
N SER A 63 -7.47 -20.50 17.04
CA SER A 63 -6.85 -20.96 18.29
C SER A 63 -7.83 -21.80 19.11
N THR A 64 -7.30 -22.56 20.07
CA THR A 64 -8.13 -23.35 20.98
C THR A 64 -9.15 -22.50 21.76
N GLN A 65 -8.77 -21.28 22.15
CA GLN A 65 -9.68 -20.36 22.84
C GLN A 65 -10.85 -19.94 21.94
N TRP A 66 -10.56 -19.63 20.67
CA TRP A 66 -11.59 -19.28 19.71
C TRP A 66 -12.49 -20.47 19.32
N LEU A 67 -11.96 -21.69 19.30
CA LEU A 67 -12.80 -22.87 19.07
C LEU A 67 -13.88 -23.02 20.12
N TRP A 68 -13.58 -22.74 21.38
CA TRP A 68 -14.56 -22.73 22.44
C TRP A 68 -15.68 -21.69 22.17
N VAL A 69 -15.32 -20.48 21.75
CA VAL A 69 -16.29 -19.44 21.37
C VAL A 69 -17.15 -19.91 20.19
N MET A 70 -16.56 -20.52 19.16
CA MET A 70 -17.29 -21.05 18.01
C MET A 70 -18.29 -22.15 18.41
N GLU A 71 -17.92 -23.01 19.37
CA GLU A 71 -18.83 -24.00 19.91
C GLU A 71 -20.05 -23.39 20.61
N GLN A 72 -19.84 -22.31 21.38
CA GLN A 72 -20.95 -21.58 22.02
C GLN A 72 -21.86 -20.93 20.96
N LEU A 73 -21.30 -20.28 19.97
CA LEU A 73 -22.07 -19.66 18.89
C LEU A 73 -22.93 -20.69 18.13
N ARG A 74 -22.36 -21.87 17.84
CA ARG A 74 -23.11 -22.95 17.22
C ARG A 74 -24.28 -23.44 18.09
N ARG A 75 -24.07 -23.57 19.40
CA ARG A 75 -25.14 -23.94 20.34
C ARG A 75 -26.27 -22.92 20.39
N GLN A 76 -25.95 -21.64 20.11
CA GLN A 76 -26.91 -20.54 20.02
C GLN A 76 -27.60 -20.46 18.64
N GLY A 77 -27.31 -21.39 17.73
CA GLY A 77 -27.91 -21.44 16.41
C GLY A 77 -27.20 -20.65 15.32
N THR A 78 -26.01 -20.10 15.61
CA THR A 78 -25.17 -19.44 14.58
C THR A 78 -24.60 -20.48 13.61
N MET A 79 -24.76 -20.26 12.32
CA MET A 79 -24.16 -21.09 11.28
C MET A 79 -22.66 -20.85 11.26
N LEU A 80 -21.86 -21.92 11.24
CA LEU A 80 -20.41 -21.85 11.14
C LEU A 80 -19.98 -22.42 9.80
N VAL A 81 -19.08 -21.70 9.13
CA VAL A 81 -18.45 -22.08 7.84
C VAL A 81 -16.95 -22.04 8.01
N TYR A 82 -16.25 -23.04 7.48
CA TYR A 82 -14.79 -23.01 7.37
C TYR A 82 -14.40 -22.68 5.94
N PHE A 83 -13.56 -21.67 5.74
CA PHE A 83 -13.01 -21.30 4.45
C PHE A 83 -11.50 -21.60 4.38
N MET A 84 -11.10 -22.31 3.33
CA MET A 84 -9.74 -22.71 3.06
C MET A 84 -9.33 -22.29 1.64
N ASP A 85 -8.31 -21.43 1.55
CA ASP A 85 -7.76 -20.94 0.28
C ASP A 85 -6.37 -21.52 -0.06
N ASP A 86 -5.68 -22.05 0.94
CA ASP A 86 -4.46 -22.84 0.82
C ASP A 86 -4.69 -24.20 1.46
N ASP A 87 -3.97 -25.24 1.02
CA ASP A 87 -4.10 -26.60 1.58
C ASP A 87 -3.47 -26.70 2.99
N LEU A 88 -4.26 -26.40 4.00
CA LEU A 88 -3.82 -26.35 5.41
C LEU A 88 -4.01 -27.68 6.16
N PHE A 89 -4.68 -28.66 5.54
CA PHE A 89 -5.03 -29.93 6.16
C PHE A 89 -4.18 -31.11 5.69
N ASP A 90 -3.26 -30.89 4.74
CA ASP A 90 -2.27 -31.87 4.31
C ASP A 90 -0.84 -31.39 4.61
N LEU A 91 -0.15 -32.10 5.52
CA LEU A 91 1.23 -31.75 5.89
C LEU A 91 2.22 -31.85 4.73
N ARG A 92 1.92 -32.68 3.71
CA ARG A 92 2.76 -32.81 2.50
C ARG A 92 2.70 -31.54 1.67
N ALA A 93 1.57 -30.83 1.66
CA ALA A 93 1.42 -29.55 0.99
C ALA A 93 2.29 -28.42 1.62
N LEU A 94 2.81 -28.66 2.83
CA LEU A 94 3.68 -27.72 3.52
C LEU A 94 5.17 -27.91 3.21
N GLU A 95 5.51 -28.88 2.38
CA GLU A 95 6.90 -29.14 1.97
C GLU A 95 7.47 -27.91 1.23
N GLY A 96 8.71 -27.54 1.58
CA GLY A 96 9.35 -26.33 1.02
C GLY A 96 8.98 -25.00 1.67
N LEU A 97 7.95 -24.94 2.52
CA LEU A 97 7.61 -23.72 3.25
C LEU A 97 8.57 -23.45 4.42
N PRO A 98 8.79 -22.17 4.80
CA PRO A 98 9.60 -21.80 5.97
C PRO A 98 9.09 -22.47 7.26
N TRP A 99 10.02 -22.92 8.11
CA TRP A 99 9.69 -23.65 9.34
C TRP A 99 8.66 -22.93 10.22
N GLY A 100 8.83 -21.63 10.50
CA GLY A 100 7.91 -20.87 11.33
C GLY A 100 6.48 -20.83 10.75
N TYR A 101 6.36 -20.81 9.40
CA TYR A 101 5.06 -20.85 8.74
C TYR A 101 4.42 -22.23 8.81
N ARG A 102 5.19 -23.30 8.61
CA ARG A 102 4.73 -24.69 8.81
C ARG A 102 4.22 -24.92 10.22
N TRP A 103 4.96 -24.42 11.23
CA TRP A 103 4.58 -24.49 12.64
C TRP A 103 3.29 -23.73 12.94
N LYS A 104 3.12 -22.56 12.35
CA LYS A 104 1.87 -21.80 12.44
C LYS A 104 0.68 -22.58 11.88
N ILE A 105 0.79 -23.13 10.67
CA ILE A 105 -0.25 -23.92 10.03
C ILE A 105 -0.58 -25.15 10.90
N PHE A 106 0.43 -25.85 11.36
CA PHE A 106 0.26 -27.02 12.22
C PHE A 106 -0.58 -26.69 13.46
N ASN A 107 -0.21 -25.66 14.22
CA ASN A 107 -0.84 -25.31 15.49
C ASN A 107 -2.20 -24.59 15.33
N ARG A 108 -2.43 -23.89 14.22
CA ARG A 108 -3.62 -23.04 14.07
C ARG A 108 -4.63 -23.54 13.03
N ALA A 109 -4.30 -24.59 12.30
CA ALA A 109 -5.21 -25.20 11.34
C ALA A 109 -5.19 -26.73 11.44
N TYR A 110 -4.02 -27.37 11.22
CA TYR A 110 -3.93 -28.81 11.05
C TYR A 110 -4.39 -29.61 12.29
N ILE A 111 -3.95 -29.27 13.50
CA ILE A 111 -4.37 -29.99 14.73
C ILE A 111 -5.88 -29.85 14.95
N HIS A 112 -6.48 -28.76 14.55
CA HIS A 112 -7.90 -28.46 14.74
C HIS A 112 -8.80 -28.95 13.61
N ARG A 113 -8.24 -29.48 12.51
CA ARG A 113 -8.98 -29.81 11.29
C ARG A 113 -10.21 -30.73 11.50
N LYS A 114 -10.06 -31.75 12.35
CA LYS A 114 -11.18 -32.67 12.63
C LYS A 114 -12.31 -31.97 13.39
N GLN A 115 -11.97 -31.12 14.34
CA GLN A 115 -12.92 -30.35 15.12
C GLN A 115 -13.60 -29.28 14.26
N LEU A 116 -12.84 -28.56 13.42
CA LEU A 116 -13.38 -27.58 12.47
C LEU A 116 -14.38 -28.22 11.50
N LEU A 117 -14.01 -29.34 10.86
CA LEU A 117 -14.88 -30.03 9.92
C LEU A 117 -16.15 -30.60 10.59
N LYS A 118 -16.10 -30.95 11.88
CA LYS A 118 -17.28 -31.38 12.66
C LYS A 118 -18.14 -30.19 13.13
N LEU A 119 -17.48 -29.07 13.44
CA LEU A 119 -18.11 -27.89 13.99
C LEU A 119 -18.85 -27.06 12.94
N CYS A 120 -18.23 -26.92 11.75
CA CYS A 120 -18.77 -26.12 10.67
C CYS A 120 -19.85 -26.89 9.89
N SER A 121 -20.92 -26.20 9.52
CA SER A 121 -22.01 -26.72 8.72
C SER A 121 -21.67 -26.80 7.24
N GLU A 122 -20.78 -25.90 6.80
CA GLU A 122 -20.28 -25.85 5.41
C GLU A 122 -18.76 -25.70 5.39
N PHE A 123 -18.18 -26.19 4.29
CA PHE A 123 -16.77 -26.07 4.00
C PHE A 123 -16.61 -25.37 2.65
N TRP A 124 -16.04 -24.19 2.65
CA TRP A 124 -15.80 -23.40 1.45
C TRP A 124 -14.34 -23.45 1.04
N VAL A 125 -14.08 -23.50 -0.26
CA VAL A 125 -12.72 -23.54 -0.84
C VAL A 125 -12.58 -22.58 -2.00
N SER A 126 -11.34 -22.13 -2.25
CA SER A 126 -11.05 -21.13 -3.28
C SER A 126 -10.68 -21.71 -4.65
N THR A 127 -10.40 -23.00 -4.76
CA THR A 127 -9.91 -23.61 -6.00
C THR A 127 -10.57 -24.94 -6.28
N ALA A 128 -10.70 -25.28 -7.57
CA ALA A 128 -11.19 -26.60 -8.00
C ALA A 128 -10.32 -27.75 -7.44
N HIS A 129 -8.99 -27.55 -7.37
CA HIS A 129 -8.08 -28.53 -6.79
C HIS A 129 -8.43 -28.87 -5.33
N LEU A 130 -8.73 -27.86 -4.51
CA LEU A 130 -9.17 -28.09 -3.12
C LEU A 130 -10.56 -28.75 -3.07
N ALA A 131 -11.45 -28.35 -3.96
CA ALA A 131 -12.77 -28.97 -4.06
C ALA A 131 -12.67 -30.47 -4.38
N ASP A 132 -11.88 -30.83 -5.34
CA ASP A 132 -11.64 -32.23 -5.74
C ASP A 132 -10.94 -33.01 -4.63
N LYS A 133 -9.89 -32.45 -4.03
CA LYS A 133 -9.11 -33.10 -2.98
C LYS A 133 -9.94 -33.40 -1.73
N TYR A 134 -10.85 -32.51 -1.41
CA TYR A 134 -11.71 -32.59 -0.21
C TYR A 134 -13.18 -32.96 -0.56
N ALA A 135 -13.42 -33.55 -1.72
CA ALA A 135 -14.77 -33.89 -2.22
C ALA A 135 -15.63 -34.66 -1.19
N GLY A 136 -15.01 -35.50 -0.34
CA GLY A 136 -15.71 -36.24 0.72
C GLY A 136 -16.36 -35.35 1.81
N PHE A 137 -16.04 -34.06 1.85
CA PHE A 137 -16.64 -33.07 2.75
C PHE A 137 -17.62 -32.13 2.02
N HIS A 138 -17.94 -32.42 0.76
CA HIS A 138 -18.87 -31.64 -0.08
C HIS A 138 -18.58 -30.14 -0.09
N PRO A 139 -17.34 -29.71 -0.42
CA PRO A 139 -16.96 -28.30 -0.35
C PRO A 139 -17.70 -27.45 -1.39
N VAL A 140 -18.01 -26.22 -0.99
CA VAL A 140 -18.53 -25.19 -1.89
C VAL A 140 -17.35 -24.43 -2.48
N LEU A 141 -17.21 -24.46 -3.79
CA LEU A 141 -16.18 -23.70 -4.50
C LEU A 141 -16.62 -22.23 -4.63
N LEU A 142 -15.84 -21.34 -4.05
CA LEU A 142 -16.01 -19.90 -4.21
C LEU A 142 -15.16 -19.39 -5.37
N ASN A 143 -15.76 -18.62 -6.26
CA ASN A 143 -15.04 -17.90 -7.29
C ASN A 143 -14.63 -16.52 -6.77
N PRO A 144 -13.42 -16.03 -7.09
CA PRO A 144 -13.02 -14.69 -6.72
C PRO A 144 -13.88 -13.63 -7.41
N ASN A 145 -14.13 -12.54 -6.70
CA ASN A 145 -14.90 -11.42 -7.22
C ASN A 145 -14.17 -10.11 -6.90
N ALA A 146 -14.05 -9.26 -7.90
CA ALA A 146 -13.35 -8.00 -7.85
C ALA A 146 -14.24 -6.80 -7.50
N SER A 147 -15.47 -6.99 -7.04
CA SER A 147 -16.43 -5.91 -6.78
C SER A 147 -15.97 -4.87 -5.78
N ARG A 148 -15.02 -5.23 -4.91
CA ARG A 148 -14.41 -4.34 -3.91
C ARG A 148 -13.08 -3.73 -4.36
N ILE A 149 -12.59 -4.05 -5.55
CA ILE A 149 -11.36 -3.47 -6.07
C ILE A 149 -11.65 -2.08 -6.61
N THR A 150 -10.94 -1.11 -6.08
CA THR A 150 -10.85 0.21 -6.74
C THR A 150 -9.74 0.10 -7.79
N LEU A 151 -10.12 0.11 -9.06
CA LEU A 151 -9.15 0.19 -10.15
C LEU A 151 -8.44 1.55 -10.08
N ALA A 152 -7.14 1.54 -10.27
CA ALA A 152 -6.39 2.79 -10.37
C ALA A 152 -6.95 3.60 -11.54
N SER A 153 -7.52 4.76 -11.25
CA SER A 153 -7.87 5.74 -12.29
C SER A 153 -6.60 6.52 -12.62
N HIS A 154 -6.38 6.79 -13.92
CA HIS A 154 -5.29 7.67 -14.35
C HIS A 154 -5.60 9.16 -14.13
N ASP A 155 -6.74 9.48 -13.52
CA ASP A 155 -7.20 10.86 -13.28
C ASP A 155 -6.54 11.49 -12.03
N GLY A 156 -5.78 10.74 -11.26
CA GLY A 156 -5.06 11.22 -10.08
C GLY A 156 -3.70 11.83 -10.42
N VAL A 157 -3.25 12.74 -9.56
CA VAL A 157 -1.91 13.34 -9.62
C VAL A 157 -0.99 12.65 -8.61
N SER A 158 0.11 12.10 -9.10
CA SER A 158 1.13 11.47 -8.29
C SER A 158 2.19 12.46 -7.85
N VAL A 159 2.41 12.57 -6.54
CA VAL A 159 3.40 13.45 -5.93
C VAL A 159 4.39 12.60 -5.15
N CYS A 160 5.69 12.68 -5.45
CA CYS A 160 6.68 11.87 -4.75
C CYS A 160 7.70 12.69 -3.95
N TYR A 161 8.18 12.10 -2.86
CA TYR A 161 9.39 12.53 -2.17
C TYR A 161 10.28 11.32 -1.91
N HIS A 162 11.37 11.23 -2.66
CA HIS A 162 12.35 10.15 -2.53
C HIS A 162 13.59 10.63 -1.79
N GLY A 163 13.62 10.39 -0.49
CA GLY A 163 14.75 10.66 0.38
C GLY A 163 15.21 9.40 1.10
N THR A 164 16.50 9.30 1.39
CA THR A 164 17.03 8.25 2.27
C THR A 164 16.57 8.47 3.72
N PRO A 165 16.73 7.49 4.63
CA PRO A 165 16.38 7.65 6.06
C PRO A 165 16.99 8.88 6.76
N ASN A 166 18.10 9.42 6.21
CA ASN A 166 18.77 10.61 6.73
C ASN A 166 17.98 11.92 6.49
N HIS A 167 16.87 11.87 5.77
CA HIS A 167 15.98 12.99 5.49
C HIS A 167 14.75 13.05 6.40
N ARG A 168 14.89 12.60 7.64
CA ARG A 168 13.77 12.56 8.59
C ARG A 168 13.14 13.93 8.80
N ALA A 169 13.95 14.97 8.97
CA ALA A 169 13.47 16.33 9.20
C ALA A 169 12.63 16.86 8.03
N GLU A 170 13.04 16.59 6.80
CA GLU A 170 12.30 16.95 5.60
C GLU A 170 10.97 16.19 5.50
N ILE A 171 10.93 14.91 5.89
CA ILE A 171 9.70 14.12 5.91
C ILE A 171 8.74 14.68 6.98
N GLU A 172 9.23 14.93 8.20
CA GLU A 172 8.42 15.52 9.28
C GLU A 172 7.84 16.88 8.87
N TRP A 173 8.64 17.68 8.16
CA TRP A 173 8.20 18.98 7.63
C TRP A 173 7.15 18.83 6.52
N LEU A 174 7.21 17.77 5.70
CA LEU A 174 6.24 17.51 4.65
C LEU A 174 4.89 16.98 5.16
N VAL A 175 4.83 16.34 6.33
CA VAL A 175 3.58 15.73 6.84
C VAL A 175 2.40 16.73 6.87
N PRO A 176 2.48 17.92 7.49
CA PRO A 176 1.36 18.86 7.49
C PRO A 176 1.02 19.42 6.11
N ILE A 177 1.98 19.49 5.20
CA ILE A 177 1.75 19.88 3.80
C ILE A 177 0.91 18.80 3.10
N ILE A 178 1.29 17.53 3.25
CA ILE A 178 0.57 16.38 2.68
C ILE A 178 -0.88 16.36 3.20
N GLU A 179 -1.06 16.47 4.51
CA GLU A 179 -2.38 16.50 5.14
C GLU A 179 -3.25 17.62 4.56
N THR A 180 -2.69 18.83 4.42
CA THR A 180 -3.43 19.98 3.90
C THR A 180 -3.78 19.83 2.42
N VAL A 181 -2.85 19.32 1.60
CA VAL A 181 -3.11 19.05 0.19
C VAL A 181 -4.21 17.98 0.04
N GLN A 182 -4.13 16.90 0.80
CA GLN A 182 -5.11 15.81 0.74
C GLN A 182 -6.50 16.21 1.26
N ALA A 183 -6.56 17.19 2.18
CA ALA A 183 -7.82 17.75 2.64
C ALA A 183 -8.50 18.65 1.58
N ARG A 184 -7.74 19.20 0.62
CA ARG A 184 -8.23 20.11 -0.42
C ARG A 184 -8.35 19.47 -1.81
N ALA A 185 -7.74 18.30 -2.03
CA ALA A 185 -7.74 17.61 -3.31
C ALA A 185 -7.80 16.08 -3.11
N ASP A 186 -8.90 15.47 -3.56
CA ASP A 186 -9.15 14.04 -3.39
C ASP A 186 -8.39 13.15 -4.38
N ASN A 187 -7.93 13.74 -5.48
CA ASN A 187 -7.25 13.05 -6.57
C ASN A 187 -5.72 13.10 -6.48
N VAL A 188 -5.15 13.42 -5.30
CA VAL A 188 -3.70 13.47 -5.09
C VAL A 188 -3.23 12.28 -4.29
N HIS A 189 -2.26 11.56 -4.83
CA HIS A 189 -1.59 10.43 -4.20
C HIS A 189 -0.13 10.75 -3.93
N PHE A 190 0.33 10.54 -2.70
CA PHE A 190 1.72 10.75 -2.33
C PHE A 190 2.49 9.43 -2.26
N GLU A 191 3.76 9.47 -2.68
CA GLU A 191 4.70 8.36 -2.59
C GLU A 191 5.98 8.82 -1.87
N LEU A 192 6.32 8.18 -0.76
CA LEU A 192 7.50 8.53 0.03
C LEU A 192 8.31 7.29 0.40
N PHE A 193 9.63 7.44 0.50
CA PHE A 193 10.45 6.45 1.18
C PHE A 193 10.33 6.61 2.69
N GLY A 194 9.88 5.54 3.37
CA GLY A 194 9.76 5.53 4.82
C GLY A 194 11.05 5.07 5.51
N ALA A 195 11.36 5.70 6.64
CA ALA A 195 12.21 5.12 7.66
C ALA A 195 11.34 4.44 8.72
N PRO A 196 11.79 3.41 9.45
CA PRO A 196 10.99 2.71 10.44
C PRO A 196 10.29 3.64 11.45
N ALA A 197 10.97 4.69 11.90
CA ALA A 197 10.43 5.67 12.82
C ALA A 197 9.30 6.54 12.21
N MET A 198 9.31 6.77 10.90
CA MET A 198 8.32 7.58 10.20
C MET A 198 7.15 6.77 9.66
N ASN A 199 7.31 5.47 9.49
CA ASN A 199 6.28 4.61 8.91
C ASN A 199 4.96 4.67 9.69
N ALA A 200 5.02 4.80 11.01
CA ALA A 200 3.83 4.88 11.85
C ALA A 200 3.02 6.17 11.60
N ILE A 201 3.70 7.28 11.29
CA ILE A 201 3.07 8.57 10.96
C ILE A 201 2.52 8.52 9.54
N LEU A 202 3.35 8.15 8.58
CA LEU A 202 2.99 8.15 7.17
C LEU A 202 1.84 7.18 6.84
N LYS A 203 1.78 6.02 7.49
CA LYS A 203 0.69 5.04 7.30
C LYS A 203 -0.69 5.51 7.78
N ARG A 204 -0.75 6.57 8.58
CA ARG A 204 -2.02 7.17 9.03
C ARG A 204 -2.59 8.14 8.01
N LEU A 205 -1.76 8.63 7.09
CA LEU A 205 -2.20 9.55 6.05
C LEU A 205 -2.95 8.76 4.96
N PRO A 206 -4.12 9.21 4.55
CA PRO A 206 -4.83 8.61 3.43
C PRO A 206 -4.02 8.82 2.14
N ARG A 207 -4.19 7.96 1.16
CA ARG A 207 -3.57 8.08 -0.17
C ARG A 207 -2.05 8.34 -0.14
N VAL A 208 -1.32 7.68 0.79
CA VAL A 208 0.14 7.70 0.88
C VAL A 208 0.69 6.30 0.71
N SER A 209 1.52 6.11 -0.30
CA SER A 209 2.33 4.91 -0.48
C SER A 209 3.69 5.10 0.20
N VAL A 210 4.01 4.20 1.13
CA VAL A 210 5.30 4.21 1.81
C VAL A 210 6.18 3.11 1.23
N LEU A 211 7.22 3.52 0.52
CA LEU A 211 8.19 2.63 -0.10
C LEU A 211 9.29 2.24 0.90
N GLN A 212 9.81 1.04 0.74
CA GLN A 212 11.02 0.60 1.45
C GLN A 212 12.28 1.01 0.68
N SER A 213 13.37 1.24 1.41
CA SER A 213 14.67 1.50 0.81
C SER A 213 15.09 0.34 -0.09
N MET A 214 15.66 0.66 -1.24
CA MET A 214 16.11 -0.30 -2.23
C MET A 214 17.54 0.02 -2.68
N THR A 215 18.19 -0.92 -3.37
CA THR A 215 19.50 -0.69 -3.98
C THR A 215 19.40 0.36 -5.09
N TRP A 216 20.50 1.03 -5.43
CA TRP A 216 20.51 2.04 -6.47
C TRP A 216 20.04 1.48 -7.83
N SER A 217 20.46 0.28 -8.20
CA SER A 217 20.03 -0.38 -9.44
C SER A 217 18.51 -0.59 -9.48
N ASN A 218 17.93 -1.11 -8.39
CA ASN A 218 16.48 -1.31 -8.28
C ASN A 218 15.72 0.03 -8.30
N TYR A 219 16.28 1.06 -7.65
CA TYR A 219 15.72 2.41 -7.67
C TYR A 219 15.69 3.01 -9.08
N CYS A 220 16.78 2.86 -9.84
CA CYS A 220 16.82 3.30 -11.23
C CYS A 220 15.77 2.58 -12.09
N THR A 221 15.67 1.26 -11.98
CA THR A 221 14.67 0.46 -12.71
C THR A 221 13.24 0.87 -12.33
N PHE A 222 12.97 0.99 -11.04
CA PHE A 222 11.67 1.40 -10.52
C PHE A 222 11.25 2.80 -11.03
N THR A 223 12.16 3.77 -10.95
CA THR A 223 11.88 5.16 -11.33
C THR A 223 11.82 5.38 -12.84
N SER A 224 12.49 4.54 -13.64
CA SER A 224 12.40 4.59 -15.11
C SER A 224 11.11 3.96 -15.64
N GLY A 225 10.53 3.01 -14.91
CA GLY A 225 9.33 2.26 -15.34
C GLY A 225 8.02 2.93 -15.00
N GLN A 226 8.03 3.97 -14.19
CA GLN A 226 6.80 4.60 -13.69
C GLN A 226 6.91 6.12 -13.70
N GLN A 227 5.97 6.78 -14.37
CA GLN A 227 5.88 8.24 -14.37
C GLN A 227 5.31 8.77 -13.05
N ARG A 228 5.79 9.96 -12.65
CA ARG A 228 5.23 10.78 -11.57
C ARG A 228 4.94 12.18 -12.11
N ASP A 229 3.91 12.84 -11.56
CA ASP A 229 3.54 14.19 -12.01
C ASP A 229 4.38 15.26 -11.34
N LEU A 230 4.51 15.18 -10.01
CA LEU A 230 5.23 16.14 -9.20
C LEU A 230 6.24 15.42 -8.30
N ALA A 231 7.34 16.10 -8.01
CA ALA A 231 8.34 15.58 -7.10
C ALA A 231 8.85 16.69 -6.17
N LEU A 232 8.96 16.38 -4.88
CA LEU A 232 9.26 17.34 -3.83
C LEU A 232 10.72 17.23 -3.41
N ALA A 233 11.42 18.37 -3.33
CA ALA A 233 12.80 18.47 -2.85
C ALA A 233 12.94 19.56 -1.79
N PRO A 234 12.25 19.49 -0.66
CA PRO A 234 12.53 20.37 0.45
C PRO A 234 13.97 20.14 0.92
N LEU A 235 14.63 21.22 1.27
CA LEU A 235 15.97 21.21 1.82
C LEU A 235 16.01 22.17 3.01
N LEU A 236 15.90 21.61 4.21
CA LEU A 236 15.90 22.40 5.43
C LEU A 236 17.31 22.92 5.76
N PRO A 237 17.43 24.08 6.43
CA PRO A 237 18.72 24.63 6.80
C PRO A 237 19.50 23.68 7.73
N SER A 238 20.66 23.23 7.28
CA SER A 238 21.65 22.53 8.11
C SER A 238 23.02 22.61 7.46
N VAL A 239 24.09 22.44 8.24
CA VAL A 239 25.46 22.38 7.72
C VAL A 239 25.60 21.22 6.73
N PHE A 240 24.98 20.09 7.04
CA PHE A 240 24.99 18.91 6.16
C PHE A 240 24.29 19.18 4.82
N ASN A 241 23.14 19.82 4.85
CA ASN A 241 22.37 20.13 3.64
C ASN A 241 23.03 21.19 2.75
N ALA A 242 23.89 22.05 3.31
CA ALA A 242 24.62 23.06 2.54
C ALA A 242 25.62 22.45 1.52
N GLY A 243 26.14 21.24 1.80
CA GLY A 243 27.08 20.53 0.92
C GLY A 243 26.42 19.59 -0.10
N ARG A 244 25.09 19.58 -0.21
CA ARG A 244 24.40 18.65 -1.15
C ARG A 244 24.46 19.15 -2.60
N GLY A 245 24.41 18.18 -3.53
CA GLY A 245 24.27 18.46 -4.97
C GLY A 245 22.81 18.44 -5.44
N ALA A 246 22.57 18.97 -6.64
CA ALA A 246 21.24 19.01 -7.26
C ALA A 246 20.79 17.65 -7.87
N THR A 247 21.22 16.52 -7.33
CA THR A 247 20.99 15.18 -7.89
C THR A 247 19.51 14.79 -8.01
N LYS A 248 18.65 15.33 -7.15
CA LYS A 248 17.20 15.12 -7.24
C LYS A 248 16.60 15.61 -8.56
N PHE A 249 17.19 16.61 -9.20
CA PHE A 249 16.75 17.06 -10.51
C PHE A 249 16.82 15.92 -11.55
N TYR A 250 17.91 15.16 -11.57
CA TYR A 250 18.08 14.03 -12.50
C TYR A 250 17.17 12.85 -12.15
N ASP A 251 16.96 12.58 -10.88
CA ASP A 251 16.01 11.56 -10.45
C ASP A 251 14.58 11.91 -10.89
N TYR A 252 14.18 13.16 -10.73
CA TYR A 252 12.85 13.64 -11.11
C TYR A 252 12.68 13.69 -12.64
N ALA A 253 13.72 14.06 -13.36
CA ALA A 253 13.75 13.96 -14.82
C ALA A 253 13.53 12.52 -15.31
N ARG A 254 14.18 11.53 -14.66
CA ARG A 254 14.00 10.10 -14.97
C ARG A 254 12.55 9.66 -14.79
N MET A 255 11.87 10.18 -13.78
CA MET A 255 10.45 9.89 -13.50
C MET A 255 9.48 10.71 -14.37
N GLY A 256 9.98 11.66 -15.18
CA GLY A 256 9.14 12.59 -15.93
C GLY A 256 8.41 13.62 -15.07
N ALA A 257 8.82 13.80 -13.81
CA ALA A 257 8.17 14.64 -12.84
C ALA A 257 8.65 16.10 -12.90
N VAL A 258 7.75 17.01 -12.55
CA VAL A 258 8.09 18.42 -12.29
C VAL A 258 8.53 18.56 -10.84
N GLY A 259 9.75 19.01 -10.62
CA GLY A 259 10.31 19.19 -9.29
C GLY A 259 9.90 20.52 -8.64
N LEU A 260 9.55 20.45 -7.34
CA LEU A 260 9.44 21.61 -6.46
C LEU A 260 10.62 21.57 -5.50
N TYR A 261 11.43 22.62 -5.52
CA TYR A 261 12.71 22.67 -4.84
C TYR A 261 12.78 23.83 -3.86
N SER A 262 13.46 23.63 -2.72
CA SER A 262 13.77 24.76 -1.83
C SER A 262 14.61 25.80 -2.55
N ASN A 263 14.23 27.08 -2.44
CA ASN A 263 14.93 28.24 -3.03
C ASN A 263 16.25 28.53 -2.31
N ARG A 264 17.21 27.61 -2.38
CA ARG A 264 18.56 27.71 -1.82
C ARG A 264 19.54 26.80 -2.53
N SER A 265 20.84 26.96 -2.25
CA SER A 265 21.87 26.05 -2.75
C SER A 265 21.52 24.61 -2.36
N PRO A 266 21.64 23.62 -3.28
CA PRO A 266 22.21 23.71 -4.64
C PRO A 266 21.18 24.09 -5.74
N TYR A 267 19.90 24.21 -5.39
CA TYR A 267 18.85 24.40 -6.39
C TYR A 267 18.80 25.83 -6.95
N ARG A 268 19.00 26.82 -6.06
CA ARG A 268 19.10 28.21 -6.50
C ARG A 268 20.31 28.40 -7.45
N GLY A 269 20.05 28.92 -8.61
CA GLY A 269 21.07 29.07 -9.67
C GLY A 269 21.24 27.84 -10.56
N PHE A 270 20.67 26.66 -10.16
CA PHE A 270 20.66 25.49 -11.00
C PHE A 270 19.27 25.28 -11.64
N ILE A 271 18.18 25.43 -10.92
CA ILE A 271 16.81 25.32 -11.44
C ILE A 271 16.41 26.67 -12.09
N HIS A 272 15.82 26.61 -13.27
CA HIS A 272 15.17 27.76 -13.91
C HIS A 272 13.71 27.80 -13.43
N ASP A 273 13.45 28.70 -12.49
CA ASP A 273 12.14 28.81 -11.84
C ASP A 273 11.01 29.00 -12.84
N GLY A 274 9.94 28.23 -12.68
CA GLY A 274 8.76 28.23 -13.56
C GLY A 274 8.99 27.59 -14.95
N VAL A 275 10.21 27.14 -15.26
CA VAL A 275 10.57 26.52 -16.56
C VAL A 275 10.83 25.02 -16.39
N ASP A 276 11.88 24.64 -15.67
CA ASP A 276 12.29 23.24 -15.47
C ASP A 276 12.13 22.77 -14.02
N GLY A 277 11.45 23.54 -13.20
CA GLY A 277 11.08 23.29 -11.82
C GLY A 277 10.51 24.53 -11.17
N VAL A 278 10.13 24.44 -9.92
CA VAL A 278 9.66 25.56 -9.13
C VAL A 278 10.57 25.74 -7.92
N LEU A 279 11.04 26.96 -7.70
CA LEU A 279 11.83 27.35 -6.53
C LEU A 279 10.93 27.97 -5.46
N LEU A 280 10.92 27.40 -4.26
CA LEU A 280 10.06 27.80 -3.15
C LEU A 280 10.89 28.06 -1.90
N ASP A 281 10.63 29.14 -1.21
CA ASP A 281 11.08 29.26 0.16
C ASP A 281 10.39 28.18 1.03
N ASN A 282 11.03 27.79 2.15
CA ASN A 282 10.52 26.75 3.03
C ASN A 282 9.34 27.27 3.87
N ASP A 283 8.31 27.72 3.21
CA ASP A 283 7.02 28.13 3.76
C ASP A 283 5.98 27.05 3.41
N PRO A 284 5.41 26.33 4.41
CA PRO A 284 4.46 25.27 4.15
C PRO A 284 3.23 25.70 3.34
N GLY A 285 2.72 26.91 3.57
CA GLY A 285 1.57 27.44 2.85
C GLY A 285 1.85 27.61 1.36
N ARG A 286 3.01 28.17 1.02
CA ARG A 286 3.44 28.31 -0.39
C ARG A 286 3.62 26.97 -1.09
N TRP A 287 4.13 25.96 -0.38
CA TRP A 287 4.25 24.62 -0.94
C TRP A 287 2.89 24.00 -1.20
N VAL A 288 1.96 24.10 -0.25
CA VAL A 288 0.56 23.64 -0.43
C VAL A 288 -0.08 24.30 -1.65
N ASP A 289 -0.05 25.61 -1.73
CA ASP A 289 -0.70 26.36 -2.82
C ASP A 289 -0.07 26.03 -4.18
N THR A 290 1.26 25.88 -4.23
CA THR A 290 1.96 25.52 -5.48
C THR A 290 1.62 24.09 -5.91
N ILE A 291 1.58 23.13 -4.98
CA ILE A 291 1.17 21.76 -5.28
C ILE A 291 -0.26 21.75 -5.84
N LEU A 292 -1.21 22.40 -5.16
CA LEU A 292 -2.60 22.45 -5.59
C LEU A 292 -2.78 23.13 -6.97
N ASN A 293 -2.06 24.21 -7.22
CA ASN A 293 -2.07 24.89 -8.53
C ASN A 293 -1.53 23.97 -9.63
N LEU A 294 -0.45 23.23 -9.37
CA LEU A 294 0.09 22.28 -10.33
C LEU A 294 -0.78 21.01 -10.45
N VAL A 295 -1.50 20.61 -9.42
CA VAL A 295 -2.46 19.51 -9.49
C VAL A 295 -3.58 19.82 -10.48
N THR A 296 -4.06 21.06 -10.50
CA THR A 296 -5.15 21.49 -11.41
C THR A 296 -4.66 21.85 -12.82
N ASP A 297 -3.46 22.40 -12.95
CA ASP A 297 -2.91 22.84 -14.25
C ASP A 297 -2.08 21.75 -14.94
N HIS A 298 -2.77 20.76 -15.51
CA HIS A 298 -2.14 19.68 -16.28
C HIS A 298 -1.29 20.20 -17.45
N ALA A 299 -1.74 21.26 -18.13
CA ALA A 299 -1.02 21.82 -19.28
C ALA A 299 0.32 22.42 -18.84
N LYS A 300 0.36 23.13 -17.71
CA LYS A 300 1.60 23.66 -17.13
C LYS A 300 2.55 22.54 -16.72
N ARG A 301 2.04 21.50 -16.01
CA ARG A 301 2.88 20.33 -15.67
C ARG A 301 3.53 19.71 -16.91
N LYS A 302 2.74 19.47 -17.97
CA LYS A 302 3.22 18.86 -19.21
C LYS A 302 4.29 19.71 -19.89
N ARG A 303 4.10 21.04 -19.96
CA ARG A 303 5.10 21.96 -20.51
C ARG A 303 6.40 21.94 -19.69
N MET A 304 6.30 22.01 -18.37
CA MET A 304 7.48 21.99 -17.50
C MET A 304 8.24 20.66 -17.59
N ALA A 305 7.55 19.54 -17.57
CA ALA A 305 8.16 18.21 -17.73
C ALA A 305 8.91 18.08 -19.06
N ALA A 306 8.39 18.65 -20.15
CA ALA A 306 9.10 18.70 -21.43
C ALA A 306 10.38 19.54 -21.36
N GLN A 307 10.37 20.67 -20.63
CA GLN A 307 11.57 21.48 -20.41
C GLN A 307 12.62 20.78 -19.55
N VAL A 308 12.19 20.04 -18.51
CA VAL A 308 13.09 19.20 -17.71
C VAL A 308 13.83 18.19 -18.60
N ARG A 309 13.10 17.48 -19.46
CA ARG A 309 13.68 16.50 -20.40
C ARG A 309 14.70 17.16 -21.33
N ARG A 310 14.29 18.24 -22.00
CA ARG A 310 15.18 18.99 -22.90
C ARG A 310 16.44 19.47 -22.21
N ARG A 311 16.34 19.90 -20.96
CA ARG A 311 17.51 20.36 -20.21
C ARG A 311 18.47 19.22 -19.88
N VAL A 312 17.97 18.05 -19.52
CA VAL A 312 18.83 16.86 -19.29
C VAL A 312 19.59 16.50 -20.56
N GLU A 313 18.93 16.53 -21.72
CA GLU A 313 19.56 16.28 -23.03
C GLU A 313 20.70 17.30 -23.29
N LEU A 314 20.46 18.60 -23.01
CA LEU A 314 21.49 19.64 -23.15
C LEU A 314 22.65 19.48 -22.17
N LEU A 315 22.39 19.04 -20.95
CA LEU A 315 23.44 18.79 -19.96
C LEU A 315 24.28 17.58 -20.34
N ASN A 316 23.67 16.51 -20.86
CA ASN A 316 24.39 15.35 -21.39
C ASN A 316 25.28 15.71 -22.57
N GLY A 317 24.77 16.47 -23.55
CA GLY A 317 25.58 16.91 -24.72
C GLY A 317 26.74 17.83 -24.36
N LYS A 318 26.65 18.58 -23.25
CA LYS A 318 27.77 19.37 -22.74
C LYS A 318 28.83 18.52 -22.03
N ALA A 319 28.44 17.43 -21.38
CA ALA A 319 29.37 16.48 -20.76
C ALA A 319 30.25 15.82 -21.84
N ASP A 320 29.64 15.37 -22.93
CA ASP A 320 30.36 14.73 -24.06
C ASP A 320 31.34 15.66 -24.74
N SER A 321 31.10 16.98 -24.72
CA SER A 321 32.01 17.98 -25.31
C SER A 321 33.14 18.43 -24.39
N ALA A 322 33.01 18.20 -23.07
CA ALA A 322 34.02 18.59 -22.07
C ALA A 322 35.07 17.48 -21.81
N ASP A 323 34.76 16.24 -22.15
CA ASP A 323 35.60 15.06 -21.92
C ASP A 323 36.50 14.71 -23.13
N THR A 324 36.71 15.62 -24.08
CA THR A 324 37.74 15.43 -25.08
C THR A 324 39.07 15.93 -24.48
N PRO A 325 39.96 15.02 -24.02
CA PRO A 325 41.27 15.45 -23.55
C PRO A 325 42.01 16.11 -24.74
N SER A 326 42.50 17.34 -24.56
CA SER A 326 43.49 17.89 -25.46
C SER A 326 44.69 16.93 -25.46
N GLN A 327 44.82 16.14 -26.53
CA GLN A 327 46.06 15.46 -26.84
C GLN A 327 47.08 16.51 -27.26
N ASP A 328 47.77 17.10 -26.29
CA ASP A 328 49.01 17.84 -26.49
C ASP A 328 49.96 17.47 -25.35
N TYR A 329 50.58 16.29 -25.49
CA TYR A 329 51.90 16.01 -24.95
C TYR A 329 52.79 15.59 -26.10
N ALA A 330 53.43 16.57 -26.73
CA ALA A 330 54.68 16.40 -27.45
C ALA A 330 55.85 16.59 -26.49
#